data_1def209eed09098ef0ef269e60c1c9bb
#
_entry.id   1def209eed09098ef0ef269e60c1c9bb
#
_cell.length_a   1.000
_cell.length_b   1.000
_cell.length_c   1.000
_cell.angle_alpha   90.00
_cell.angle_beta   90.00
_cell.angle_gamma   90.00
#
_symmetry.space_group_name_H-M   'P 1'
#
loop_
_entity.id
_entity.type
_entity.pdbx_description
1 polymer ?
#
loop_
_entity_poly.entity_id
_entity_poly.type
_entity_poly.pdbx_seq_one_letter_code
_entity_poly.pdbx_strand_id
1 'polypeptide(L)'
;MIQIEQIRNYFPVQIRGNSSFDKYMLKEYLQLMILDYLSSTPTIQKMVFIGGTNLRLVKGIDRFSEDLDFDCKELSKEEFVEMTNGVIRFLERSGLRVEAKDKENPKLTAFRRNIYFPELLFDLGLNGHKEERFLIKVGSQDQQVNYSPVVTNIKECGFFFPFPVPSDGVLCSMKIAAMLARA
;
A
#
# COMPACT_ATOMS: atom_id res chain seq x y z
N MET A 1 6.10 19.30 -3.42
CA MET A 1 7.27 18.40 -3.26
C MET A 1 7.18 17.79 -1.88
N ILE A 2 7.34 16.47 -1.75
CA ILE A 2 7.33 15.76 -0.46
C ILE A 2 8.53 16.25 0.39
N GLN A 3 8.29 16.49 1.69
CA GLN A 3 9.32 16.89 2.65
C GLN A 3 9.24 15.92 3.85
N ILE A 4 10.37 15.28 4.15
CA ILE A 4 10.39 14.27 5.22
C ILE A 4 10.07 14.86 6.60
N GLU A 5 10.46 16.12 6.86
CA GLU A 5 10.17 16.81 8.10
C GLU A 5 8.66 16.97 8.34
N GLN A 6 7.90 17.23 7.28
CA GLN A 6 6.44 17.32 7.37
C GLN A 6 5.82 15.95 7.64
N ILE A 7 6.32 14.91 6.98
CA ILE A 7 5.86 13.53 7.20
C ILE A 7 6.11 13.10 8.64
N ARG A 8 7.30 13.36 9.18
CA ARG A 8 7.66 13.04 10.58
C ARG A 8 6.66 13.59 11.60
N ASN A 9 6.08 14.77 11.32
CA ASN A 9 5.13 15.42 12.24
C ASN A 9 3.82 14.65 12.44
N TYR A 10 3.48 13.74 11.56
CA TYR A 10 2.31 12.87 11.70
C TYR A 10 2.55 11.69 12.65
N PHE A 11 3.81 11.40 13.00
CA PHE A 11 4.17 10.23 13.79
C PHE A 11 4.51 10.59 15.25
N PRO A 12 4.33 9.65 16.21
CA PRO A 12 4.68 9.84 17.60
C PRO A 12 6.16 10.25 17.80
N VAL A 13 6.43 11.01 18.86
CA VAL A 13 7.77 11.53 19.18
C VAL A 13 8.84 10.43 19.24
N GLN A 14 8.47 9.26 19.75
CA GLN A 14 9.37 8.10 19.89
C GLN A 14 9.84 7.56 18.54
N ILE A 15 9.02 7.71 17.49
CA ILE A 15 9.32 7.25 16.12
C ILE A 15 9.99 8.37 15.33
N ARG A 16 9.39 9.57 15.32
CA ARG A 16 9.88 10.69 14.49
C ARG A 16 11.27 11.19 14.89
N GLY A 17 11.69 10.98 16.12
CA GLY A 17 13.02 11.35 16.62
C GLY A 17 14.14 10.39 16.24
N ASN A 18 13.83 9.26 15.59
CA ASN A 18 14.79 8.25 15.17
C ASN A 18 14.80 8.08 13.66
N SER A 19 15.87 8.52 13.01
CA SER A 19 16.05 8.47 11.56
C SER A 19 15.99 7.06 10.96
N SER A 20 16.17 6.02 11.76
CA SER A 20 15.99 4.63 11.30
C SER A 20 14.56 4.34 10.84
N PHE A 21 13.59 5.12 11.29
CA PHE A 21 12.18 4.99 10.89
C PHE A 21 11.79 5.84 9.69
N ASP A 22 12.64 6.75 9.21
CA ASP A 22 12.30 7.69 8.14
C ASP A 22 11.80 6.99 6.86
N LYS A 23 12.45 5.91 6.45
CA LYS A 23 12.06 5.13 5.28
C LYS A 23 10.68 4.47 5.47
N TYR A 24 10.36 4.04 6.67
CA TYR A 24 9.08 3.43 6.99
C TYR A 24 7.97 4.48 7.04
N MET A 25 8.22 5.64 7.66
CA MET A 25 7.28 6.76 7.68
C MET A 25 6.98 7.27 6.27
N LEU A 26 8.02 7.43 5.45
CA LEU A 26 7.86 7.81 4.03
C LEU A 26 7.03 6.78 3.27
N LYS A 27 7.31 5.48 3.47
CA LYS A 27 6.57 4.40 2.81
C LYS A 27 5.10 4.41 3.19
N GLU A 28 4.77 4.52 4.48
CA GLU A 28 3.40 4.60 4.97
C GLU A 28 2.66 5.82 4.40
N TYR A 29 3.32 6.96 4.33
CA TYR A 29 2.75 8.17 3.72
C TYR A 29 2.41 7.96 2.23
N LEU A 30 3.32 7.36 1.46
CA LEU A 30 3.09 7.04 0.04
C LEU A 30 2.01 5.96 -0.15
N GLN A 31 1.92 4.99 0.76
CA GLN A 31 0.83 4.01 0.77
C GLN A 31 -0.52 4.69 0.97
N LEU A 32 -0.60 5.66 1.87
CA LEU A 32 -1.82 6.45 2.10
C LEU A 32 -2.19 7.30 0.89
N MET A 33 -1.21 7.93 0.20
CA MET A 33 -1.46 8.63 -1.07
C MET A 33 -2.07 7.70 -2.12
N ILE A 34 -1.54 6.48 -2.25
CA ILE A 34 -2.04 5.48 -3.21
C ILE A 34 -3.47 5.04 -2.83
N LEU A 35 -3.72 4.75 -1.56
CA LEU A 35 -5.03 4.32 -1.07
C LEU A 35 -6.09 5.42 -1.24
N ASP A 36 -5.75 6.67 -0.92
CA ASP A 36 -6.64 7.83 -1.11
C ASP A 36 -7.02 8.01 -2.59
N TYR A 37 -6.04 7.94 -3.49
CA TYR A 37 -6.31 7.96 -4.93
C TYR A 37 -7.23 6.80 -5.34
N LEU A 38 -6.92 5.56 -4.94
CA LEU A 38 -7.72 4.38 -5.29
C LEU A 38 -9.14 4.46 -4.74
N SER A 39 -9.34 5.05 -3.57
CA SER A 39 -10.66 5.23 -2.94
C SER A 39 -11.62 6.07 -3.79
N SER A 40 -11.07 6.93 -4.65
CA SER A 40 -11.83 7.81 -5.55
C SER A 40 -12.07 7.19 -6.94
N THR A 41 -11.53 6.00 -7.22
CA THR A 41 -11.67 5.33 -8.53
C THR A 41 -12.84 4.34 -8.56
N PRO A 42 -13.47 4.10 -9.72
CA PRO A 42 -14.53 3.08 -9.84
C PRO A 42 -14.07 1.66 -9.46
N THR A 43 -12.78 1.36 -9.59
CA THR A 43 -12.18 0.06 -9.28
C THR A 43 -12.32 -0.31 -7.80
N ILE A 44 -12.54 0.68 -6.92
CA ILE A 44 -12.75 0.46 -5.48
C ILE A 44 -13.87 -0.55 -5.18
N GLN A 45 -14.89 -0.64 -6.04
CA GLN A 45 -16.01 -1.57 -5.87
C GLN A 45 -15.61 -3.04 -6.01
N LYS A 46 -14.48 -3.32 -6.67
CA LYS A 46 -13.93 -4.66 -6.86
C LYS A 46 -12.81 -5.00 -5.88
N MET A 47 -12.46 -4.09 -4.96
CA MET A 47 -11.28 -4.21 -4.10
C MET A 47 -11.66 -4.20 -2.64
N VAL A 48 -11.04 -5.08 -1.87
CA VAL A 48 -11.11 -5.08 -0.41
C VAL A 48 -9.69 -5.01 0.14
N PHE A 49 -9.40 -4.00 0.95
CA PHE A 49 -8.07 -3.80 1.50
C PHE A 49 -7.77 -4.79 2.61
N ILE A 50 -6.74 -5.60 2.43
CA ILE A 50 -6.33 -6.67 3.35
C ILE A 50 -4.83 -6.54 3.72
N GLY A 51 -4.28 -7.57 4.31
CA GLY A 51 -2.84 -7.68 4.54
C GLY A 51 -2.32 -6.95 5.77
N GLY A 52 -0.99 -6.79 5.81
CA GLY A 52 -0.29 -6.19 6.94
C GLY A 52 -0.56 -4.70 7.08
N THR A 53 -0.68 -3.99 5.96
CA THR A 53 -0.94 -2.55 5.95
C THR A 53 -2.37 -2.23 6.37
N ASN A 54 -3.36 -3.11 6.08
CA ASN A 54 -4.69 -2.99 6.68
C ASN A 54 -4.62 -3.10 8.21
N LEU A 55 -3.90 -4.10 8.74
CA LEU A 55 -3.72 -4.26 10.18
C LEU A 55 -3.08 -3.02 10.82
N ARG A 56 -2.14 -2.38 10.13
CA ARG A 56 -1.50 -1.14 10.60
C ARG A 56 -2.47 0.04 10.59
N LEU A 57 -3.07 0.34 9.43
CA LEU A 57 -3.82 1.58 9.21
C LEU A 57 -5.28 1.52 9.72
N VAL A 58 -5.88 0.33 9.76
CA VAL A 58 -7.29 0.14 10.16
C VAL A 58 -7.42 -0.39 11.58
N LYS A 59 -6.52 -1.29 11.98
CA LYS A 59 -6.57 -1.93 13.31
C LYS A 59 -5.58 -1.35 14.32
N GLY A 60 -4.73 -0.42 13.91
CA GLY A 60 -3.80 0.29 14.79
C GLY A 60 -2.66 -0.58 15.33
N ILE A 61 -2.28 -1.67 14.65
CA ILE A 61 -1.15 -2.49 15.07
C ILE A 61 0.14 -1.68 14.93
N ASP A 62 0.90 -1.57 16.01
CA ASP A 62 2.13 -0.78 16.07
C ASP A 62 3.31 -1.50 15.41
N ARG A 63 3.18 -1.73 14.10
CA ARG A 63 4.21 -2.31 13.24
C ARG A 63 4.05 -1.80 11.83
N PHE A 64 5.07 -1.12 11.28
CA PHE A 64 5.09 -0.74 9.88
C PHE A 64 4.92 -1.94 8.94
N SER A 65 4.27 -1.71 7.81
CA SER A 65 4.05 -2.71 6.77
C SER A 65 4.48 -2.15 5.42
N GLU A 66 4.89 -3.04 4.50
CA GLU A 66 5.59 -2.60 3.29
C GLU A 66 4.74 -2.71 2.01
N ASP A 67 3.80 -3.63 1.97
CA ASP A 67 3.05 -3.98 0.77
C ASP A 67 1.59 -3.52 0.88
N LEU A 68 0.94 -3.23 -0.24
CA LEU A 68 -0.49 -3.00 -0.35
C LEU A 68 -1.14 -4.25 -0.95
N ASP A 69 -1.92 -4.94 -0.16
CA ASP A 69 -2.60 -6.18 -0.56
C ASP A 69 -4.11 -5.97 -0.65
N PHE A 70 -4.70 -6.49 -1.71
CA PHE A 70 -6.14 -6.42 -1.94
C PHE A 70 -6.72 -7.81 -2.26
N ASP A 71 -7.85 -8.12 -1.65
CA ASP A 71 -8.75 -9.18 -2.10
C ASP A 71 -9.64 -8.58 -3.20
N CYS A 72 -9.53 -9.10 -4.41
CA CYS A 72 -10.21 -8.55 -5.56
C CYS A 72 -11.06 -9.63 -6.22
N LYS A 73 -12.36 -9.38 -6.28
CA LYS A 73 -13.31 -10.23 -6.98
C LYS A 73 -13.51 -9.70 -8.40
N GLU A 74 -13.45 -10.60 -9.39
CA GLU A 74 -13.74 -10.27 -10.79
C GLU A 74 -12.89 -9.12 -11.35
N LEU A 75 -11.67 -8.95 -10.85
CA LEU A 75 -10.70 -7.99 -11.40
C LEU A 75 -9.82 -8.71 -12.43
N SER A 76 -9.88 -8.28 -13.70
CA SER A 76 -9.00 -8.83 -14.73
C SER A 76 -7.58 -8.31 -14.60
N LYS A 77 -6.63 -8.98 -15.29
CA LYS A 77 -5.24 -8.52 -15.35
C LYS A 77 -5.16 -7.13 -15.99
N GLU A 78 -5.92 -6.90 -17.04
CA GLU A 78 -5.96 -5.64 -17.77
C GLU A 78 -6.50 -4.51 -16.88
N GLU A 79 -7.57 -4.77 -16.13
CA GLU A 79 -8.12 -3.82 -15.17
C GLU A 79 -7.12 -3.51 -14.05
N PHE A 80 -6.40 -4.52 -13.53
CA PHE A 80 -5.35 -4.34 -12.53
C PHE A 80 -4.19 -3.48 -13.07
N VAL A 81 -3.75 -3.74 -14.30
CA VAL A 81 -2.68 -2.95 -14.93
C VAL A 81 -3.14 -1.52 -15.16
N GLU A 82 -4.35 -1.30 -15.65
CA GLU A 82 -4.87 0.06 -15.86
C GLU A 82 -5.05 0.82 -14.54
N MET A 83 -5.58 0.16 -13.51
CA MET A 83 -5.68 0.73 -12.17
C MET A 83 -4.30 1.19 -11.65
N THR A 84 -3.30 0.33 -11.75
CA THR A 84 -1.94 0.65 -11.28
C THR A 84 -1.24 1.67 -12.19
N ASN A 85 -1.53 1.73 -13.48
CA ASN A 85 -1.10 2.82 -14.36
C ASN A 85 -1.72 4.15 -13.92
N GLY A 86 -2.97 4.14 -13.49
CA GLY A 86 -3.63 5.31 -12.90
C GLY A 86 -2.90 5.81 -11.65
N VAL A 87 -2.51 4.89 -10.76
CA VAL A 87 -1.67 5.22 -9.57
C VAL A 87 -0.37 5.88 -9.98
N ILE A 88 0.34 5.33 -10.97
CA ILE A 88 1.60 5.89 -11.46
C ILE A 88 1.40 7.32 -11.96
N ARG A 89 0.43 7.54 -12.86
CA ARG A 89 0.12 8.88 -13.37
C ARG A 89 -0.23 9.88 -12.26
N PHE A 90 -0.95 9.42 -11.23
CA PHE A 90 -1.26 10.26 -10.06
C PHE A 90 0.00 10.65 -9.29
N LEU A 91 0.89 9.70 -9.00
CA LEU A 91 2.13 9.95 -8.27
C LEU A 91 3.08 10.87 -9.07
N GLU A 92 3.19 10.68 -10.39
CA GLU A 92 3.96 11.55 -11.28
C GLU A 92 3.43 12.99 -11.28
N ARG A 93 2.11 13.17 -11.35
CA ARG A 93 1.46 14.49 -11.23
C ARG A 93 1.67 15.13 -9.85
N SER A 94 1.91 14.32 -8.84
CA SER A 94 2.27 14.78 -7.48
C SER A 94 3.77 15.15 -7.37
N GLY A 95 4.52 15.09 -8.47
CA GLY A 95 5.92 15.50 -8.55
C GLY A 95 6.92 14.41 -8.15
N LEU A 96 6.49 13.13 -8.17
CA LEU A 96 7.37 11.99 -7.90
C LEU A 96 7.89 11.38 -9.20
N ARG A 97 9.13 10.90 -9.19
CA ARG A 97 9.65 10.00 -10.22
C ARG A 97 9.21 8.59 -9.88
N VAL A 98 8.53 7.93 -10.82
CA VAL A 98 7.92 6.62 -10.59
C VAL A 98 8.18 5.70 -11.78
N GLU A 99 8.53 4.45 -11.50
CA GLU A 99 8.66 3.38 -12.49
C GLU A 99 7.87 2.15 -12.04
N ALA A 100 7.18 1.49 -12.97
CA ALA A 100 6.56 0.21 -12.70
C ALA A 100 7.38 -0.94 -13.30
N LYS A 101 7.52 -2.02 -12.54
CA LYS A 101 8.09 -3.26 -13.05
C LYS A 101 7.14 -4.41 -12.69
N ASP A 102 6.59 -5.03 -13.71
CA ASP A 102 5.75 -6.20 -13.55
C ASP A 102 6.60 -7.42 -13.28
N LYS A 103 6.18 -8.23 -12.33
CA LYS A 103 6.80 -9.53 -12.10
C LYS A 103 5.79 -10.59 -12.53
N GLU A 104 5.90 -11.03 -13.77
CA GLU A 104 5.06 -12.13 -14.26
C GLU A 104 5.48 -13.43 -13.57
N ASN A 105 4.53 -14.05 -12.91
CA ASN A 105 4.66 -15.43 -12.46
C ASN A 105 3.43 -16.20 -12.95
N PRO A 106 3.56 -16.99 -14.03
CA PRO A 106 2.42 -17.70 -14.61
C PRO A 106 1.80 -18.76 -13.68
N LYS A 107 2.46 -19.09 -12.57
CA LYS A 107 1.96 -20.04 -11.56
C LYS A 107 1.10 -19.37 -10.47
N LEU A 108 1.04 -18.04 -10.43
CA LEU A 108 0.26 -17.32 -9.43
C LEU A 108 -1.02 -16.77 -10.06
N THR A 109 -2.14 -17.07 -9.45
CA THR A 109 -3.44 -16.44 -9.71
C THR A 109 -3.51 -15.00 -9.20
N ALA A 110 -2.41 -14.49 -8.63
CA ALA A 110 -2.28 -13.16 -8.05
C ALA A 110 -1.58 -12.21 -9.01
N PHE A 111 -2.13 -11.02 -9.17
CA PHE A 111 -1.46 -9.94 -9.88
C PHE A 111 -0.57 -9.18 -8.91
N ARG A 112 0.66 -8.89 -9.32
CA ARG A 112 1.62 -8.11 -8.51
C ARG A 112 2.35 -7.11 -9.36
N ARG A 113 2.43 -5.89 -8.87
CA ARG A 113 3.20 -4.81 -9.49
C ARG A 113 4.07 -4.12 -8.47
N ASN A 114 5.33 -3.87 -8.83
CA ASN A 114 6.26 -3.10 -8.02
C ASN A 114 6.28 -1.66 -8.55
N ILE A 115 5.95 -0.72 -7.69
CA ILE A 115 6.01 0.72 -7.96
C ILE A 115 7.32 1.21 -7.34
N TYR A 116 8.31 1.53 -8.17
CA TYR A 116 9.61 2.04 -7.76
C TYR A 116 9.62 3.55 -7.76
N PHE A 117 10.37 4.12 -6.83
CA PHE A 117 10.60 5.55 -6.69
C PHE A 117 12.11 5.82 -6.85
N PRO A 118 12.61 5.97 -8.10
CA PRO A 118 14.02 6.19 -8.37
C PRO A 118 14.55 7.43 -7.66
N GLU A 119 15.71 7.31 -7.04
CA GLU A 119 16.45 8.37 -6.35
C GLU A 119 15.69 9.09 -5.20
N LEU A 120 14.45 8.69 -4.87
CA LEU A 120 13.64 9.40 -3.87
C LEU A 120 14.32 9.50 -2.50
N LEU A 121 14.97 8.42 -2.04
CA LEU A 121 15.66 8.45 -0.75
C LEU A 121 16.88 9.39 -0.77
N PHE A 122 17.58 9.46 -1.90
CA PHE A 122 18.70 10.37 -2.09
C PHE A 122 18.24 11.83 -2.13
N ASP A 123 17.20 12.12 -2.89
CA ASP A 123 16.63 13.47 -3.02
C ASP A 123 16.11 14.03 -1.69
N LEU A 124 15.63 13.13 -0.81
CA LEU A 124 15.17 13.49 0.53
C LEU A 124 16.28 13.46 1.60
N GLY A 125 17.54 13.17 1.21
CA GLY A 125 18.67 13.07 2.14
C GLY A 125 18.61 11.88 3.10
N LEU A 126 17.78 10.86 2.79
CA LEU A 126 17.60 9.67 3.62
C LEU A 126 18.61 8.56 3.31
N ASN A 127 19.34 8.69 2.21
CA ASN A 127 20.42 7.80 1.82
C ASN A 127 21.47 8.53 0.98
N GLY A 128 22.74 8.15 1.15
CA GLY A 128 23.85 8.64 0.36
C GLY A 128 23.98 7.99 -1.04
N HIS A 129 23.25 6.92 -1.31
CA HIS A 129 23.32 6.16 -2.55
C HIS A 129 22.09 6.39 -3.42
N LYS A 130 22.27 6.95 -4.63
CA LYS A 130 21.17 7.19 -5.59
C LYS A 130 20.46 5.92 -6.03
N GLU A 131 21.19 4.81 -6.09
CA GLU A 131 20.69 3.53 -6.61
C GLU A 131 19.94 2.70 -5.58
N GLU A 132 19.78 3.19 -4.35
CA GLU A 132 19.02 2.44 -3.36
C GLU A 132 17.56 2.29 -3.80
N ARG A 133 17.14 1.03 -3.86
CA ARG A 133 15.80 0.70 -4.29
C ARG A 133 14.78 1.00 -3.21
N PHE A 134 13.87 1.90 -3.53
CA PHE A 134 12.69 2.16 -2.72
C PHE A 134 11.44 1.87 -3.54
N LEU A 135 10.57 1.03 -3.01
CA LEU A 135 9.40 0.57 -3.75
C LEU A 135 8.22 0.23 -2.83
N ILE A 136 7.03 0.28 -3.40
CA ILE A 136 5.80 -0.25 -2.83
C ILE A 136 5.30 -1.36 -3.75
N LYS A 137 5.00 -2.52 -3.18
CA LYS A 137 4.37 -3.62 -3.92
C LYS A 137 2.86 -3.50 -3.78
N VAL A 138 2.18 -3.58 -4.91
CA VAL A 138 0.71 -3.65 -4.97
C VAL A 138 0.34 -5.05 -5.42
N GLY A 139 -0.38 -5.76 -4.56
CA GLY A 139 -0.83 -7.11 -4.81
C GLY A 139 -2.35 -7.21 -4.86
N SER A 140 -2.87 -7.98 -5.80
CA SER A 140 -4.27 -8.30 -5.93
C SER A 140 -4.43 -9.80 -6.12
N GLN A 141 -5.27 -10.41 -5.32
CA GLN A 141 -5.60 -11.84 -5.42
C GLN A 141 -7.04 -12.06 -4.98
N ASP A 142 -7.79 -12.85 -5.73
CA ASP A 142 -9.06 -13.39 -5.26
C ASP A 142 -8.78 -14.44 -4.19
N GLN A 143 -9.19 -14.15 -2.96
CA GLN A 143 -9.02 -15.07 -1.83
C GLN A 143 -10.02 -16.23 -1.86
N GLN A 144 -10.98 -16.23 -2.79
CA GLN A 144 -12.04 -17.24 -2.96
C GLN A 144 -12.89 -17.43 -1.70
N VAL A 145 -12.96 -16.42 -0.84
CA VAL A 145 -13.78 -16.40 0.37
C VAL A 145 -15.00 -15.53 0.12
N ASN A 146 -16.18 -16.09 0.42
CA ASN A 146 -17.41 -15.32 0.29
C ASN A 146 -17.73 -14.58 1.60
N TYR A 147 -17.66 -13.26 1.58
CA TYR A 147 -18.01 -12.36 2.68
C TYR A 147 -18.46 -11.01 2.13
N SER A 148 -19.16 -10.26 2.96
CA SER A 148 -19.52 -8.87 2.65
C SER A 148 -18.49 -7.93 3.29
N PRO A 149 -17.77 -7.10 2.49
CA PRO A 149 -16.86 -6.10 3.05
C PRO A 149 -17.63 -5.01 3.79
N VAL A 150 -16.98 -4.39 4.77
CA VAL A 150 -17.46 -3.20 5.46
C VAL A 150 -16.64 -2.00 5.00
N VAL A 151 -17.31 -0.87 4.83
CA VAL A 151 -16.59 0.39 4.51
C VAL A 151 -16.10 1.01 5.81
N THR A 152 -14.80 1.26 5.89
CA THR A 152 -14.15 1.88 7.05
C THR A 152 -13.43 3.14 6.60
N ASN A 153 -13.52 4.20 7.39
CA ASN A 153 -12.76 5.42 7.16
C ASN A 153 -11.32 5.27 7.67
N ILE A 154 -10.36 5.47 6.78
CA ILE A 154 -8.95 5.55 7.14
C ILE A 154 -8.61 7.01 7.40
N LYS A 155 -8.06 7.29 8.60
CA LYS A 155 -7.69 8.65 9.03
C LYS A 155 -6.28 8.63 9.59
N GLU A 156 -5.30 8.83 8.73
CA GLU A 156 -3.87 8.80 9.09
C GLU A 156 -3.08 9.83 8.27
N CYS A 157 -2.05 10.40 8.84
CA CYS A 157 -1.12 11.33 8.19
C CYS A 157 -1.78 12.47 7.40
N GLY A 158 -2.92 12.98 7.89
CA GLY A 158 -3.69 14.04 7.24
C GLY A 158 -4.63 13.58 6.13
N PHE A 159 -4.63 12.29 5.78
CA PHE A 159 -5.58 11.69 4.85
C PHE A 159 -6.87 11.29 5.57
N PHE A 160 -7.99 11.38 4.84
CA PHE A 160 -9.29 10.90 5.31
C PHE A 160 -10.11 10.39 4.12
N PHE A 161 -10.28 9.08 4.03
CA PHE A 161 -11.00 8.44 2.92
C PHE A 161 -11.65 7.12 3.33
N PRO A 162 -12.80 6.74 2.74
CA PRO A 162 -13.42 5.43 2.96
C PRO A 162 -12.73 4.36 2.13
N PHE A 163 -12.60 3.14 2.69
CA PHE A 163 -12.11 1.99 1.95
C PHE A 163 -12.83 0.70 2.38
N PRO A 164 -13.20 -0.21 1.45
CA PRO A 164 -13.75 -1.52 1.79
C PRO A 164 -12.69 -2.40 2.46
N VAL A 165 -13.04 -2.98 3.61
CA VAL A 165 -12.19 -3.88 4.38
C VAL A 165 -12.97 -5.12 4.82
N PRO A 166 -12.32 -6.26 5.10
CA PRO A 166 -13.02 -7.41 5.68
C PRO A 166 -13.37 -7.13 7.14
N SER A 167 -14.38 -7.86 7.66
CA SER A 167 -14.60 -7.89 9.10
C SER A 167 -13.40 -8.51 9.84
N ASP A 168 -13.29 -8.27 11.15
CA ASP A 168 -12.16 -8.73 11.96
C ASP A 168 -11.99 -10.25 11.93
N GLY A 169 -13.10 -11.00 11.99
CA GLY A 169 -13.09 -12.45 11.91
C GLY A 169 -12.58 -12.97 10.58
N VAL A 170 -13.00 -12.35 9.46
CA VAL A 170 -12.53 -12.70 8.12
C VAL A 170 -11.05 -12.37 7.96
N LEU A 171 -10.61 -11.18 8.38
CA LEU A 171 -9.21 -10.78 8.30
C LEU A 171 -8.30 -11.70 9.12
N CYS A 172 -8.74 -12.08 10.33
CA CYS A 172 -8.04 -13.05 11.18
C CYS A 172 -7.92 -14.41 10.50
N SER A 173 -9.01 -14.92 9.94
CA SER A 173 -9.04 -16.21 9.22
C SER A 173 -8.09 -16.21 8.02
N MET A 174 -8.09 -15.14 7.22
CA MET A 174 -7.15 -14.98 6.11
C MET A 174 -5.69 -14.99 6.59
N LYS A 175 -5.41 -14.37 7.73
CA LYS A 175 -4.07 -14.32 8.30
C LYS A 175 -3.60 -15.68 8.78
N ILE A 176 -4.47 -16.46 9.45
CA ILE A 176 -4.19 -17.83 9.89
C ILE A 176 -3.95 -18.73 8.67
N ALA A 177 -4.82 -18.67 7.65
CA ALA A 177 -4.64 -19.43 6.42
C ALA A 177 -3.30 -19.13 5.73
N ALA A 178 -2.91 -17.84 5.65
CA ALA A 178 -1.63 -17.44 5.08
C ALA A 178 -0.41 -17.90 5.91
N MET A 179 -0.55 -18.05 7.22
CA MET A 179 0.51 -18.61 8.08
C MET A 179 0.65 -20.12 7.84
N LEU A 180 -0.46 -20.86 7.80
CA LEU A 180 -0.46 -22.30 7.56
C LEU A 180 0.06 -22.68 6.18
N ALA A 181 -0.20 -21.85 5.15
CA ALA A 181 0.29 -22.08 3.79
C ALA A 181 1.81 -21.82 3.62
N ARG A 182 2.47 -21.22 4.63
CA ARG A 182 3.93 -20.94 4.63
C ARG A 182 4.74 -21.93 5.49
N ALA A 183 4.05 -22.74 6.29
CA ALA A 183 4.63 -23.79 7.14
C ALA A 183 4.86 -25.08 6.33
#